data_944c2c3d8d98663a88822d5df2311513
#
_entry.id   944c2c3d8d98663a88822d5df2311513
#
_cell.length_a   1.000
_cell.length_b   1.000
_cell.length_c   1.000
_cell.angle_alpha   90.00
_cell.angle_beta   90.00
_cell.angle_gamma   90.00
#
_symmetry.space_group_name_H-M   'P 1'
#
loop_
_entity.id
_entity.type
_entity.pdbx_description
1 polymer ?
#
loop_
_entity_poly.entity_id
_entity_poly.type
_entity_poly.pdbx_seq_one_letter_code
_entity_poly.pdbx_strand_id
1 'polypeptide(L)'
;MSSPETQVSESPARSSAPYRPGEPKNLLALQQALAGLDCDSSGPTRERAAADFHWYSPVLAAALAGRLPDLVVRPRSVEEVLRVAAACVEHRVPLTVRGAGTGNYGQCVPLHGGVSLDMSGLNRVLELGDGWARVEAGIVMFDLNEAARKTGQQLRMWPSTERIATLGGFIAGGHSGIGSIRHGILADPGNVRALQVVTLEDPPRLVELRGADIQKAHHAYGTNGILVTVDIALTGAVDWQHVIALFPDYPAALQCALDIGQRVCQTANGSLDVFQLSTVERRITPYYDGLRERLQDQDAIFAQVAPSSLGTFEACVRAAGGRVAVRGSESELIAAGLPPATECAYNHTTLQALKTDRGVTYLQVAYPVPFDPRLVAAQCERFGDEVLMHHEFSQAGGALTVFALPLVRYFDESQLRDLIASFEADGCLIFDPHTWVLEDGGMKQVDELQLAFKRQADPMGLMNPGKVRAWDERVLGIPGGTL
;
A
#
# COMPACT_ATOMS: atom_id res chain seq x y z
N MET A 1 38.39 -61.40 10.67
CA MET A 1 38.16 -60.07 11.28
C MET A 1 37.54 -59.21 10.20
N SER A 2 36.20 -59.13 10.20
CA SER A 2 35.40 -58.39 9.22
C SER A 2 35.22 -57.00 9.79
N SER A 3 35.61 -55.96 9.01
CA SER A 3 35.38 -54.54 9.35
C SER A 3 33.88 -54.21 9.26
N PRO A 4 33.32 -53.37 10.14
CA PRO A 4 31.94 -52.96 10.03
C PRO A 4 31.81 -51.89 8.89
N GLU A 5 30.95 -52.15 7.93
CA GLU A 5 30.48 -51.15 6.95
C GLU A 5 29.66 -50.09 7.69
N THR A 6 30.12 -48.84 7.59
CA THR A 6 29.41 -47.68 8.08
C THR A 6 28.25 -47.39 7.13
N GLN A 7 27.02 -47.70 7.52
CA GLN A 7 25.81 -47.25 6.85
C GLN A 7 25.74 -45.74 6.95
N VAL A 8 26.00 -45.08 5.86
CA VAL A 8 25.64 -43.65 5.67
C VAL A 8 24.14 -43.58 5.53
N SER A 9 23.46 -43.04 6.53
CA SER A 9 22.02 -42.80 6.46
C SER A 9 21.80 -41.75 5.36
N GLU A 10 21.27 -42.17 4.22
CA GLU A 10 20.74 -41.23 3.23
C GLU A 10 19.62 -40.41 3.86
N SER A 11 19.81 -39.09 3.96
CA SER A 11 18.76 -38.15 4.30
C SER A 11 17.61 -38.35 3.30
N PRO A 12 16.34 -38.40 3.75
CA PRO A 12 15.21 -38.55 2.82
C PRO A 12 15.24 -37.40 1.81
N ALA A 13 15.09 -37.76 0.54
CA ALA A 13 15.04 -36.81 -0.56
C ALA A 13 14.02 -35.71 -0.23
N ARG A 14 14.48 -34.45 -0.21
CA ARG A 14 13.63 -33.30 0.10
C ARG A 14 12.50 -33.21 -0.94
N SER A 15 11.24 -33.10 -0.48
CA SER A 15 10.09 -32.94 -1.37
C SER A 15 10.17 -31.57 -2.05
N SER A 16 10.27 -31.55 -3.36
CA SER A 16 10.18 -30.32 -4.18
C SER A 16 8.73 -29.96 -4.55
N ALA A 17 7.75 -30.73 -4.05
CA ALA A 17 6.34 -30.47 -4.34
C ALA A 17 5.88 -29.15 -3.69
N PRO A 18 4.95 -28.41 -4.33
CA PRO A 18 4.37 -27.21 -3.75
C PRO A 18 3.75 -27.47 -2.37
N TYR A 19 3.90 -26.49 -1.47
CA TYR A 19 3.28 -26.49 -0.14
C TYR A 19 1.75 -26.43 -0.28
N ARG A 20 1.08 -27.23 0.53
CA ARG A 20 -0.39 -27.23 0.61
C ARG A 20 -0.85 -26.72 1.97
N PRO A 21 -1.92 -25.90 2.01
CA PRO A 21 -2.55 -25.50 3.27
C PRO A 21 -2.80 -26.69 4.19
N GLY A 22 -2.46 -26.56 5.48
CA GLY A 22 -2.65 -27.64 6.45
C GLY A 22 -1.51 -28.65 6.53
N GLU A 23 -0.46 -28.56 5.73
CA GLU A 23 0.72 -29.42 5.89
C GLU A 23 1.37 -29.23 7.28
N PRO A 24 1.84 -30.33 7.91
CA PRO A 24 2.57 -30.25 9.17
C PRO A 24 3.85 -29.41 9.03
N LYS A 25 4.10 -28.51 9.99
CA LYS A 25 5.28 -27.65 10.05
C LYS A 25 6.27 -28.16 11.09
N ASN A 26 7.55 -28.28 10.71
CA ASN A 26 8.61 -28.66 11.67
C ASN A 26 9.17 -27.38 12.36
N LEU A 27 8.37 -26.78 13.23
CA LEU A 27 8.71 -25.54 13.93
C LEU A 27 9.89 -25.68 14.87
N LEU A 28 10.08 -26.83 15.48
CA LEU A 28 11.21 -27.07 16.40
C LEU A 28 12.54 -27.06 15.65
N ALA A 29 12.64 -27.76 14.52
CA ALA A 29 13.83 -27.76 13.69
C ALA A 29 14.08 -26.36 13.08
N LEU A 30 13.03 -25.66 12.64
CA LEU A 30 13.13 -24.26 12.19
C LEU A 30 13.73 -23.37 13.27
N GLN A 31 13.22 -23.41 14.51
CA GLN A 31 13.74 -22.59 15.61
C GLN A 31 15.20 -22.90 15.91
N GLN A 32 15.63 -24.17 15.84
CA GLN A 32 17.03 -24.56 15.98
C GLN A 32 17.91 -23.98 14.85
N ALA A 33 17.45 -24.03 13.60
CA ALA A 33 18.14 -23.46 12.45
C ALA A 33 18.28 -21.93 12.55
N LEU A 34 17.33 -21.27 13.22
CA LEU A 34 17.31 -19.81 13.43
C LEU A 34 17.96 -19.39 14.77
N ALA A 35 18.61 -20.31 15.51
CA ALA A 35 19.25 -19.98 16.77
C ALA A 35 20.24 -18.81 16.63
N GLY A 36 20.15 -17.83 17.54
CA GLY A 36 20.97 -16.61 17.52
C GLY A 36 20.38 -15.45 16.71
N LEU A 37 19.27 -15.64 15.98
CA LEU A 37 18.52 -14.54 15.39
C LEU A 37 17.50 -13.97 16.41
N ASP A 38 17.05 -12.74 16.15
CA ASP A 38 15.97 -12.10 16.92
C ASP A 38 14.63 -12.78 16.60
N CYS A 39 14.27 -13.78 17.40
CA CYS A 39 13.06 -14.60 17.25
C CYS A 39 12.15 -14.44 18.47
N ASP A 40 10.86 -14.22 18.25
CA ASP A 40 9.85 -14.08 19.31
C ASP A 40 8.57 -14.87 18.97
N SER A 41 8.18 -15.77 19.85
CA SER A 41 6.94 -16.57 19.75
C SER A 41 5.90 -16.17 20.82
N SER A 42 6.11 -15.06 21.55
CA SER A 42 5.18 -14.59 22.57
C SER A 42 3.82 -14.19 21.96
N GLY A 43 2.74 -14.41 22.70
CA GLY A 43 1.38 -14.07 22.27
C GLY A 43 1.26 -12.63 21.77
N PRO A 44 1.65 -11.62 22.56
CA PRO A 44 1.52 -10.21 22.15
C PRO A 44 2.29 -9.87 20.86
N THR A 45 3.46 -10.47 20.64
CA THR A 45 4.25 -10.21 19.41
C THR A 45 3.60 -10.87 18.20
N ARG A 46 3.10 -12.10 18.35
CA ARG A 46 2.38 -12.81 17.29
C ARG A 46 1.08 -12.08 16.90
N GLU A 47 0.33 -11.60 17.88
CA GLU A 47 -0.90 -10.80 17.66
C GLU A 47 -0.60 -9.51 16.87
N ARG A 48 0.42 -8.77 17.26
CA ARG A 48 0.84 -7.57 16.51
C ARG A 48 1.29 -7.90 15.09
N ALA A 49 2.00 -9.01 14.91
CA ALA A 49 2.47 -9.47 13.60
C ALA A 49 1.35 -10.00 12.69
N ALA A 50 0.21 -10.36 13.25
CA ALA A 50 -0.97 -10.85 12.54
C ALA A 50 -1.92 -9.74 12.10
N ALA A 51 -1.66 -8.49 12.46
CA ALA A 51 -2.57 -7.37 12.18
C ALA A 51 -1.95 -6.36 11.21
N ASP A 52 -2.73 -5.93 10.26
CA ASP A 52 -2.56 -4.69 9.52
C ASP A 52 -3.86 -3.85 9.65
N PHE A 53 -4.12 -2.90 8.76
CA PHE A 53 -5.35 -2.11 8.84
C PHE A 53 -6.55 -2.76 8.13
N HIS A 54 -6.54 -4.08 7.91
CA HIS A 54 -7.69 -4.83 7.35
C HIS A 54 -8.99 -4.64 8.15
N TRP A 55 -8.89 -4.20 9.41
CA TRP A 55 -10.05 -3.90 10.25
C TRP A 55 -10.91 -2.72 9.74
N TYR A 56 -10.45 -1.96 8.72
CA TYR A 56 -11.31 -1.02 7.99
C TYR A 56 -12.44 -1.72 7.24
N SER A 57 -12.22 -3.00 6.90
CA SER A 57 -13.20 -3.87 6.29
C SER A 57 -13.81 -4.80 7.35
N PRO A 58 -15.11 -4.71 7.65
CA PRO A 58 -15.77 -5.65 8.55
C PRO A 58 -15.72 -7.09 8.03
N VAL A 59 -15.71 -7.28 6.70
CA VAL A 59 -15.56 -8.59 6.05
C VAL A 59 -14.19 -9.19 6.37
N LEU A 60 -13.10 -8.45 6.13
CA LEU A 60 -11.74 -8.92 6.43
C LEU A 60 -11.49 -9.08 7.93
N ALA A 61 -12.03 -8.18 8.76
CA ALA A 61 -11.90 -8.28 10.20
C ALA A 61 -12.48 -9.61 10.73
N ALA A 62 -13.62 -10.04 10.18
CA ALA A 62 -14.22 -11.32 10.52
C ALA A 62 -13.45 -12.51 9.95
N ALA A 63 -13.08 -12.47 8.66
CA ALA A 63 -12.43 -13.57 7.96
C ALA A 63 -11.00 -13.86 8.45
N LEU A 64 -10.24 -12.82 8.83
CA LEU A 64 -8.85 -12.92 9.24
C LEU A 64 -8.66 -13.04 10.76
N ALA A 65 -9.74 -13.05 11.53
CA ALA A 65 -9.68 -13.19 12.99
C ALA A 65 -8.93 -14.46 13.40
N GLY A 66 -7.99 -14.32 14.33
CA GLY A 66 -7.23 -15.46 14.88
C GLY A 66 -6.13 -16.05 13.96
N ARG A 67 -5.86 -15.45 12.81
CA ARG A 67 -4.76 -15.86 11.91
C ARG A 67 -3.42 -15.36 12.44
N LEU A 68 -2.72 -16.18 13.22
CA LEU A 68 -1.47 -15.82 13.87
C LEU A 68 -0.27 -16.52 13.23
N PRO A 69 0.92 -15.85 13.14
CA PRO A 69 2.15 -16.57 12.82
C PRO A 69 2.54 -17.50 13.96
N ASP A 70 3.34 -18.52 13.69
CA ASP A 70 3.91 -19.38 14.73
C ASP A 70 5.13 -18.72 15.39
N LEU A 71 5.90 -17.95 14.61
CA LEU A 71 7.13 -17.28 15.00
C LEU A 71 7.26 -15.92 14.30
N VAL A 72 7.76 -14.91 15.01
CA VAL A 72 8.17 -13.63 14.43
C VAL A 72 9.70 -13.57 14.43
N VAL A 73 10.30 -13.22 13.29
CA VAL A 73 11.76 -13.09 13.13
C VAL A 73 12.07 -11.69 12.61
N ARG A 74 13.03 -10.98 13.25
CA ARG A 74 13.49 -9.63 12.86
C ARG A 74 14.94 -9.71 12.40
N PRO A 75 15.20 -9.87 11.11
CA PRO A 75 16.55 -9.89 10.56
C PRO A 75 17.16 -8.48 10.60
N ARG A 76 18.48 -8.42 10.76
CA ARG A 76 19.27 -7.16 10.79
C ARG A 76 20.25 -7.04 9.64
N SER A 77 20.31 -8.05 8.79
CA SER A 77 21.14 -8.06 7.57
C SER A 77 20.54 -8.94 6.49
N VAL A 78 21.00 -8.77 5.25
CA VAL A 78 20.59 -9.60 4.10
C VAL A 78 20.98 -11.06 4.32
N GLU A 79 22.11 -11.32 4.98
CA GLU A 79 22.58 -12.67 5.32
C GLU A 79 21.62 -13.36 6.28
N GLU A 80 21.07 -12.63 7.25
CA GLU A 80 20.05 -13.16 8.15
C GLU A 80 18.74 -13.45 7.41
N VAL A 81 18.33 -12.60 6.45
CA VAL A 81 17.17 -12.88 5.58
C VAL A 81 17.37 -14.14 4.76
N LEU A 82 18.56 -14.29 4.13
CA LEU A 82 18.90 -15.52 3.40
C LEU A 82 18.85 -16.76 4.29
N ARG A 83 19.35 -16.66 5.53
CA ARG A 83 19.29 -17.75 6.50
C ARG A 83 17.85 -18.12 6.90
N VAL A 84 16.97 -17.12 7.10
CA VAL A 84 15.55 -17.37 7.39
C VAL A 84 14.87 -18.01 6.19
N ALA A 85 15.11 -17.52 4.98
CA ALA A 85 14.58 -18.09 3.75
C ALA A 85 15.01 -19.57 3.60
N ALA A 86 16.30 -19.87 3.77
CA ALA A 86 16.84 -21.23 3.70
C ALA A 86 16.18 -22.17 4.73
N ALA A 87 16.03 -21.71 5.97
CA ALA A 87 15.37 -22.52 7.02
C ALA A 87 13.89 -22.75 6.71
N CYS A 88 13.16 -21.76 6.19
CA CYS A 88 11.78 -21.92 5.77
C CYS A 88 11.63 -22.93 4.62
N VAL A 89 12.52 -22.87 3.63
CA VAL A 89 12.59 -23.83 2.52
C VAL A 89 12.90 -25.24 3.02
N GLU A 90 13.94 -25.38 3.85
CA GLU A 90 14.40 -26.68 4.39
C GLU A 90 13.32 -27.38 5.21
N HIS A 91 12.63 -26.63 6.05
CA HIS A 91 11.63 -27.17 6.97
C HIS A 91 10.18 -27.04 6.47
N ARG A 92 9.98 -26.55 5.22
CA ARG A 92 8.68 -26.36 4.56
C ARG A 92 7.72 -25.51 5.40
N VAL A 93 8.21 -24.41 5.95
CA VAL A 93 7.42 -23.49 6.79
C VAL A 93 7.03 -22.26 6.00
N PRO A 94 5.73 -21.90 5.92
CA PRO A 94 5.29 -20.66 5.31
C PRO A 94 5.97 -19.44 5.89
N LEU A 95 6.21 -18.43 5.02
CA LEU A 95 6.82 -17.17 5.40
C LEU A 95 5.98 -16.02 4.89
N THR A 96 5.57 -15.12 5.78
CA THR A 96 4.86 -13.87 5.44
C THR A 96 5.76 -12.69 5.78
N VAL A 97 6.08 -11.88 4.77
CA VAL A 97 6.91 -10.69 4.96
C VAL A 97 6.06 -9.53 5.50
N ARG A 98 6.62 -8.77 6.44
CA ARG A 98 5.97 -7.64 7.06
C ARG A 98 6.91 -6.43 7.14
N GLY A 99 6.40 -5.26 6.76
CA GLY A 99 6.95 -3.95 7.15
C GLY A 99 6.22 -3.45 8.42
N ALA A 100 5.73 -2.23 8.43
CA ALA A 100 4.98 -1.68 9.56
C ALA A 100 3.54 -2.22 9.68
N GLY A 101 3.02 -2.93 8.69
CA GLY A 101 1.64 -3.44 8.69
C GLY A 101 0.60 -2.33 8.54
N THR A 102 0.86 -1.37 7.67
CA THR A 102 -0.05 -0.26 7.37
C THR A 102 -0.96 -0.52 6.16
N GLY A 103 -0.84 -1.68 5.53
CA GLY A 103 -1.77 -2.14 4.50
C GLY A 103 -3.14 -2.42 5.09
N ASN A 104 -4.18 -2.42 4.25
CA ASN A 104 -5.56 -2.58 4.69
C ASN A 104 -6.33 -3.69 3.97
N TYR A 105 -5.61 -4.57 3.28
CA TYR A 105 -6.16 -5.75 2.60
C TYR A 105 -5.76 -7.08 3.26
N GLY A 106 -5.23 -7.05 4.49
CA GLY A 106 -4.69 -8.25 5.11
C GLY A 106 -3.43 -8.78 4.43
N GLN A 107 -2.68 -7.92 3.69
CA GLN A 107 -1.53 -8.34 2.88
C GLN A 107 -0.47 -9.08 3.71
N CYS A 108 -0.20 -8.61 4.93
CA CYS A 108 0.80 -9.20 5.82
C CYS A 108 0.22 -10.09 6.92
N VAL A 109 -1.07 -10.46 6.83
CA VAL A 109 -1.69 -11.42 7.74
C VAL A 109 -1.32 -12.85 7.31
N PRO A 110 -0.69 -13.67 8.18
CA PRO A 110 -0.23 -15.01 7.83
C PRO A 110 -1.39 -16.00 7.84
N LEU A 111 -2.01 -16.28 6.69
CA LEU A 111 -3.20 -17.13 6.58
C LEU A 111 -2.96 -18.57 7.07
N HIS A 112 -1.74 -19.06 6.93
CA HIS A 112 -1.35 -20.44 7.26
C HIS A 112 -0.30 -20.53 8.38
N GLY A 113 -0.18 -19.51 9.23
CA GLY A 113 0.83 -19.47 10.29
C GLY A 113 2.25 -19.36 9.74
N GLY A 114 3.21 -20.10 10.30
CA GLY A 114 4.61 -20.06 9.89
C GLY A 114 5.35 -18.85 10.46
N VAL A 115 6.33 -18.35 9.70
CA VAL A 115 7.16 -17.20 10.09
C VAL A 115 6.53 -15.90 9.60
N SER A 116 6.38 -14.93 10.49
CA SER A 116 6.24 -13.52 10.12
C SER A 116 7.61 -12.85 10.14
N LEU A 117 8.10 -12.43 8.97
CA LEU A 117 9.41 -11.81 8.81
C LEU A 117 9.26 -10.29 8.90
N ASP A 118 9.61 -9.73 10.06
CA ASP A 118 9.52 -8.30 10.35
C ASP A 118 10.79 -7.60 9.84
N MET A 119 10.65 -6.88 8.74
CA MET A 119 11.76 -6.23 8.03
C MET A 119 12.23 -4.92 8.69
N SER A 120 11.64 -4.49 9.80
CA SER A 120 11.97 -3.21 10.47
C SER A 120 13.44 -3.12 10.94
N GLY A 121 14.13 -4.26 11.06
CA GLY A 121 15.56 -4.31 11.38
C GLY A 121 16.49 -3.92 10.22
N LEU A 122 16.01 -3.93 8.96
CA LEU A 122 16.73 -3.48 7.77
C LEU A 122 16.27 -2.06 7.40
N ASN A 123 16.79 -1.04 8.08
CA ASN A 123 16.24 0.33 8.02
C ASN A 123 17.28 1.41 7.71
N ARG A 124 18.43 1.05 7.14
CA ARG A 124 19.53 2.00 6.86
C ARG A 124 19.35 2.68 5.51
N VAL A 125 19.78 3.95 5.45
CA VAL A 125 20.13 4.62 4.18
C VAL A 125 21.54 4.17 3.81
N LEU A 126 21.68 3.49 2.68
CA LEU A 126 22.94 2.95 2.21
C LEU A 126 23.70 3.97 1.35
N GLU A 127 22.96 4.72 0.51
CA GLU A 127 23.52 5.74 -0.36
C GLU A 127 22.46 6.81 -0.68
N LEU A 128 22.88 8.08 -0.71
CA LEU A 128 22.09 9.22 -1.22
C LEU A 128 22.84 9.81 -2.41
N GLY A 129 22.28 9.62 -3.61
CA GLY A 129 22.77 10.20 -4.85
C GLY A 129 21.94 11.42 -5.28
N ASP A 130 22.34 12.05 -6.39
CA ASP A 130 21.55 13.10 -7.01
C ASP A 130 20.31 12.49 -7.73
N GLY A 131 19.13 12.82 -7.24
CA GLY A 131 17.84 12.33 -7.75
C GLY A 131 17.52 10.88 -7.37
N TRP A 132 18.20 10.25 -6.40
CA TRP A 132 17.89 8.89 -5.96
C TRP A 132 18.50 8.53 -4.60
N ALA A 133 17.97 7.47 -3.99
CA ALA A 133 18.51 6.86 -2.78
C ALA A 133 18.51 5.34 -2.91
N ARG A 134 19.55 4.68 -2.36
CA ARG A 134 19.60 3.25 -2.08
C ARG A 134 19.43 3.04 -0.60
N VAL A 135 18.43 2.25 -0.24
CA VAL A 135 18.04 2.04 1.16
C VAL A 135 17.64 0.60 1.41
N GLU A 136 17.69 0.19 2.67
CA GLU A 136 17.11 -1.07 3.11
C GLU A 136 15.57 -0.98 3.15
N ALA A 137 14.89 -2.08 2.81
CA ALA A 137 13.45 -2.10 2.55
C ALA A 137 12.57 -1.78 3.79
N GLY A 138 13.09 -2.02 4.99
CA GLY A 138 12.39 -1.76 6.26
C GLY A 138 12.51 -0.32 6.76
N ILE A 139 13.17 0.59 6.01
CA ILE A 139 13.24 1.99 6.41
C ILE A 139 11.85 2.63 6.42
N VAL A 140 11.55 3.40 7.47
CA VAL A 140 10.33 4.22 7.53
C VAL A 140 10.44 5.36 6.52
N MET A 141 9.39 5.59 5.74
CA MET A 141 9.43 6.56 4.65
C MET A 141 9.65 8.00 5.14
N PHE A 142 9.11 8.34 6.30
CA PHE A 142 9.38 9.61 6.96
C PHE A 142 10.87 9.81 7.26
N ASP A 143 11.54 8.80 7.83
CA ASP A 143 12.96 8.89 8.16
C ASP A 143 13.84 9.02 6.90
N LEU A 144 13.46 8.32 5.83
CA LEU A 144 14.11 8.47 4.52
C LEU A 144 13.91 9.89 3.96
N ASN A 145 12.69 10.42 4.04
CA ASN A 145 12.37 11.75 3.55
C ASN A 145 13.15 12.83 4.32
N GLU A 146 13.24 12.70 5.64
CA GLU A 146 14.06 13.58 6.48
C GLU A 146 15.56 13.50 6.14
N ALA A 147 16.06 12.31 5.84
CA ALA A 147 17.44 12.14 5.38
C ALA A 147 17.67 12.80 4.01
N ALA A 148 16.77 12.62 3.06
CA ALA A 148 16.81 13.24 1.74
C ALA A 148 16.73 14.77 1.80
N ARG A 149 15.87 15.34 2.66
CA ARG A 149 15.71 16.79 2.82
C ARG A 149 16.99 17.49 3.28
N LYS A 150 17.86 16.81 4.03
CA LYS A 150 19.19 17.34 4.41
C LYS A 150 20.11 17.57 3.19
N THR A 151 19.81 16.94 2.06
CA THR A 151 20.53 17.12 0.78
C THR A 151 19.75 18.00 -0.22
N GLY A 152 18.68 18.67 0.22
CA GLY A 152 17.81 19.47 -0.66
C GLY A 152 16.89 18.64 -1.55
N GLN A 153 16.68 17.37 -1.22
CA GLN A 153 15.83 16.44 -1.97
C GLN A 153 14.68 15.90 -1.13
N GLN A 154 13.69 15.30 -1.76
CA GLN A 154 12.58 14.62 -1.10
C GLN A 154 12.12 13.41 -1.90
N LEU A 155 11.35 12.52 -1.29
CA LEU A 155 10.63 11.47 -1.98
C LEU A 155 9.67 12.05 -3.02
N ARG A 156 9.45 11.33 -4.13
CA ARG A 156 8.47 11.69 -5.15
C ARG A 156 7.04 11.40 -4.71
N MET A 157 6.84 10.41 -3.86
CA MET A 157 5.53 10.06 -3.31
C MET A 157 5.65 9.27 -2.01
N TRP A 158 4.57 9.28 -1.22
CA TRP A 158 4.43 8.49 0.00
C TRP A 158 2.96 8.22 0.33
N PRO A 159 2.64 7.14 1.08
CA PRO A 159 1.28 6.89 1.55
C PRO A 159 0.90 7.88 2.65
N SER A 160 -0.40 8.06 2.91
CA SER A 160 -0.86 8.87 4.05
C SER A 160 -0.26 8.41 5.39
N THR A 161 0.13 7.14 5.50
CA THR A 161 0.81 6.54 6.66
C THR A 161 2.33 6.73 6.67
N GLU A 162 2.89 7.71 5.96
CA GLU A 162 4.34 7.98 5.79
C GLU A 162 5.13 7.85 7.09
N ARG A 163 4.59 8.36 8.20
CA ARG A 163 5.27 8.40 9.50
C ARG A 163 5.59 7.03 10.09
N ILE A 164 4.94 5.98 9.62
CA ILE A 164 5.12 4.61 10.10
C ILE A 164 5.33 3.60 8.97
N ALA A 165 4.86 3.87 7.76
CA ALA A 165 4.99 2.95 6.62
C ALA A 165 6.46 2.74 6.23
N THR A 166 6.83 1.48 5.97
CA THR A 166 8.15 1.16 5.41
C THR A 166 8.15 1.24 3.90
N LEU A 167 9.27 1.61 3.29
CA LEU A 167 9.38 1.72 1.84
C LEU A 167 9.12 0.38 1.13
N GLY A 168 9.71 -0.72 1.63
CA GLY A 168 9.46 -2.05 1.07
C GLY A 168 7.99 -2.47 1.17
N GLY A 169 7.33 -2.14 2.29
CA GLY A 169 5.89 -2.38 2.45
C GLY A 169 5.05 -1.56 1.47
N PHE A 170 5.41 -0.31 1.21
CA PHE A 170 4.75 0.54 0.24
C PHE A 170 4.93 0.01 -1.20
N ILE A 171 6.12 -0.47 -1.57
CA ILE A 171 6.34 -1.09 -2.88
C ILE A 171 5.59 -2.41 -3.03
N ALA A 172 5.55 -3.24 -1.97
CA ALA A 172 4.92 -4.55 -2.03
C ALA A 172 3.38 -4.52 -2.06
N GLY A 173 2.75 -3.45 -1.54
CA GLY A 173 1.30 -3.40 -1.40
C GLY A 173 0.64 -2.07 -1.79
N GLY A 174 1.43 -1.01 -2.08
CA GLY A 174 0.91 0.30 -2.46
C GLY A 174 0.79 0.45 -3.98
N HIS A 175 -0.03 1.41 -4.40
CA HIS A 175 -0.26 1.73 -5.80
C HIS A 175 0.07 3.20 -6.11
N SER A 176 -0.53 4.12 -5.37
CA SER A 176 -0.34 5.57 -5.47
C SER A 176 -0.28 6.18 -4.08
N GLY A 177 0.00 7.46 -3.99
CA GLY A 177 0.05 8.19 -2.74
C GLY A 177 0.15 9.70 -2.97
N ILE A 178 0.36 10.44 -1.88
CA ILE A 178 0.67 11.86 -1.89
C ILE A 178 1.91 12.06 -2.76
N GLY A 179 1.84 12.93 -3.77
CA GLY A 179 2.86 13.14 -4.79
C GLY A 179 2.55 12.50 -6.15
N SER A 180 1.59 11.55 -6.21
CA SER A 180 1.28 10.85 -7.47
C SER A 180 0.67 11.74 -8.55
N ILE A 181 0.01 12.84 -8.19
CA ILE A 181 -0.48 13.81 -9.19
C ILE A 181 0.66 14.46 -9.97
N ARG A 182 1.85 14.57 -9.37
CA ARG A 182 3.04 15.20 -9.96
C ARG A 182 3.99 14.20 -10.60
N HIS A 183 4.14 13.02 -9.99
CA HIS A 183 5.21 12.08 -10.34
C HIS A 183 4.71 10.74 -10.91
N GLY A 184 3.40 10.62 -11.11
CA GLY A 184 2.79 9.37 -11.54
C GLY A 184 2.59 8.38 -10.38
N ILE A 185 2.02 7.22 -10.68
CA ILE A 185 1.85 6.13 -9.72
C ILE A 185 3.17 5.39 -9.48
N LEU A 186 3.21 4.55 -8.45
CA LEU A 186 4.44 3.85 -8.07
C LEU A 186 4.95 2.90 -9.17
N ALA A 187 4.06 2.34 -9.98
CA ALA A 187 4.39 1.48 -11.11
C ALA A 187 4.96 2.22 -12.34
N ASP A 188 4.81 3.55 -12.41
CA ASP A 188 5.31 4.32 -13.54
C ASP A 188 6.84 4.27 -13.61
N PRO A 189 7.42 4.11 -14.82
CA PRO A 189 8.86 3.97 -14.99
C PRO A 189 9.64 5.13 -14.37
N GLY A 190 10.71 4.78 -13.63
CA GLY A 190 11.63 5.75 -13.04
C GLY A 190 11.28 6.18 -11.62
N ASN A 191 10.15 5.78 -11.04
CA ASN A 191 9.86 5.98 -9.62
C ASN A 191 10.66 4.99 -8.77
N VAL A 192 10.53 3.69 -9.04
CA VAL A 192 11.42 2.66 -8.49
C VAL A 192 12.50 2.34 -9.52
N ARG A 193 13.79 2.38 -9.15
CA ARG A 193 14.92 2.22 -10.07
C ARG A 193 15.51 0.81 -10.05
N ALA A 194 15.53 0.18 -8.88
CA ALA A 194 15.93 -1.21 -8.69
C ALA A 194 15.35 -1.78 -7.40
N LEU A 195 15.16 -3.09 -7.38
CA LEU A 195 14.83 -3.86 -6.20
C LEU A 195 15.85 -5.00 -6.05
N GLN A 196 16.34 -5.23 -4.83
CA GLN A 196 17.00 -6.48 -4.50
C GLN A 196 16.03 -7.34 -3.70
N VAL A 197 15.84 -8.57 -4.12
CA VAL A 197 14.94 -9.54 -3.52
C VAL A 197 15.65 -10.82 -3.18
N VAL A 198 15.34 -11.39 -2.02
CA VAL A 198 15.76 -12.74 -1.63
C VAL A 198 14.66 -13.72 -2.04
N THR A 199 15.04 -14.77 -2.77
CA THR A 199 14.13 -15.83 -3.23
C THR A 199 13.93 -16.92 -2.16
N LEU A 200 12.91 -17.78 -2.33
CA LEU A 200 12.70 -19.00 -1.57
C LEU A 200 12.95 -20.26 -2.45
N GLU A 201 13.97 -20.18 -3.29
CA GLU A 201 14.53 -21.35 -3.99
C GLU A 201 15.40 -22.18 -3.04
N ASP A 202 15.83 -23.36 -3.46
CA ASP A 202 16.83 -24.17 -2.75
C ASP A 202 18.14 -24.24 -3.58
N PRO A 203 19.21 -23.53 -3.18
CA PRO A 203 19.31 -22.55 -2.09
C PRO A 203 18.69 -21.19 -2.45
N PRO A 204 18.29 -20.37 -1.45
CA PRO A 204 17.84 -19.00 -1.67
C PRO A 204 18.93 -18.13 -2.31
N ARG A 205 18.52 -17.18 -3.17
CA ARG A 205 19.45 -16.28 -3.87
C ARG A 205 19.02 -14.81 -3.69
N LEU A 206 20.01 -13.93 -3.75
CA LEU A 206 19.77 -12.50 -3.89
C LEU A 206 19.71 -12.16 -5.39
N VAL A 207 18.59 -11.59 -5.84
CA VAL A 207 18.33 -11.23 -7.25
C VAL A 207 18.07 -9.74 -7.34
N GLU A 208 18.65 -9.08 -8.34
CA GLU A 208 18.34 -7.68 -8.64
C GLU A 208 17.33 -7.58 -9.79
N LEU A 209 16.28 -6.76 -9.58
CA LEU A 209 15.23 -6.46 -10.56
C LEU A 209 15.36 -5.00 -10.98
N ARG A 210 15.42 -4.74 -12.29
CA ARG A 210 15.51 -3.39 -12.88
C ARG A 210 14.56 -3.22 -14.06
N GLY A 211 14.21 -1.98 -14.38
CA GLY A 211 13.35 -1.66 -15.52
C GLY A 211 11.99 -2.39 -15.42
N ALA A 212 11.58 -3.08 -16.48
CA ALA A 212 10.31 -3.81 -16.49
C ALA A 212 10.27 -4.99 -15.49
N ASP A 213 11.42 -5.53 -15.10
CA ASP A 213 11.49 -6.64 -14.15
C ASP A 213 11.07 -6.25 -12.73
N ILE A 214 11.06 -4.96 -12.38
CA ILE A 214 10.53 -4.45 -11.12
C ILE A 214 9.09 -4.92 -10.89
N GLN A 215 8.28 -4.99 -11.95
CA GLN A 215 6.89 -5.44 -11.90
C GLN A 215 6.73 -6.89 -11.40
N LYS A 216 7.77 -7.71 -11.45
CA LYS A 216 7.77 -9.09 -10.93
C LYS A 216 7.51 -9.14 -9.41
N ALA A 217 7.94 -8.11 -8.66
CA ALA A 217 7.80 -8.04 -7.20
C ALA A 217 7.01 -6.82 -6.70
N HIS A 218 6.75 -5.83 -7.59
CA HIS A 218 5.95 -4.66 -7.26
C HIS A 218 4.48 -5.02 -7.06
N HIS A 219 3.85 -4.50 -6.01
CA HIS A 219 2.43 -4.73 -5.68
C HIS A 219 2.02 -6.22 -5.71
N ALA A 220 2.88 -7.08 -5.19
CA ALA A 220 2.71 -8.54 -5.18
C ALA A 220 2.38 -9.12 -3.80
N TYR A 221 2.02 -8.29 -2.81
CA TYR A 221 1.68 -8.67 -1.43
C TYR A 221 2.75 -9.55 -0.75
N GLY A 222 4.03 -9.36 -1.12
CA GLY A 222 5.13 -10.16 -0.57
C GLY A 222 5.08 -11.63 -0.97
N THR A 223 4.48 -11.98 -2.10
CA THR A 223 4.41 -13.37 -2.60
C THR A 223 5.55 -13.72 -3.54
N ASN A 224 6.32 -12.73 -4.02
CA ASN A 224 7.27 -12.83 -5.13
C ASN A 224 8.70 -12.40 -4.76
N GLY A 225 9.21 -12.88 -3.64
CA GLY A 225 10.54 -12.52 -3.14
C GLY A 225 10.47 -11.54 -1.95
N ILE A 226 11.47 -11.59 -1.09
CA ILE A 226 11.62 -10.73 0.08
C ILE A 226 12.40 -9.49 -0.34
N LEU A 227 11.77 -8.32 -0.37
CA LEU A 227 12.44 -7.05 -0.66
C LEU A 227 13.43 -6.73 0.45
N VAL A 228 14.72 -6.58 0.12
CA VAL A 228 15.77 -6.25 1.10
C VAL A 228 16.41 -4.89 0.85
N THR A 229 16.56 -4.48 -0.42
CA THR A 229 17.14 -3.19 -0.81
C THR A 229 16.30 -2.57 -1.92
N VAL A 230 16.16 -1.25 -1.88
CA VAL A 230 15.40 -0.46 -2.85
C VAL A 230 16.24 0.71 -3.33
N ASP A 231 16.33 0.89 -4.65
CA ASP A 231 16.77 2.14 -5.27
C ASP A 231 15.52 2.93 -5.65
N ILE A 232 15.26 4.03 -4.94
CA ILE A 232 14.08 4.88 -5.11
C ILE A 232 14.48 6.24 -5.70
N ALA A 233 13.65 6.79 -6.58
CA ALA A 233 13.87 8.12 -7.12
C ALA A 233 13.51 9.21 -6.12
N LEU A 234 14.32 10.26 -6.10
CA LEU A 234 14.10 11.50 -5.36
C LEU A 234 13.81 12.66 -6.33
N THR A 235 13.37 13.77 -5.78
CA THR A 235 13.17 15.05 -6.47
C THR A 235 13.64 16.20 -5.59
N GLY A 236 13.78 17.41 -6.13
CA GLY A 236 14.10 18.60 -5.33
C GLY A 236 13.05 18.82 -4.23
N ALA A 237 13.50 19.14 -3.03
CA ALA A 237 12.64 19.42 -1.90
C ALA A 237 11.87 20.73 -2.11
N VAL A 238 10.60 20.74 -1.73
CA VAL A 238 9.71 21.91 -1.77
C VAL A 238 9.09 22.09 -0.40
N ASP A 239 8.98 23.33 0.04
CA ASP A 239 8.29 23.69 1.29
C ASP A 239 6.80 23.88 1.01
N TRP A 240 6.11 22.74 0.89
CA TRP A 240 4.71 22.67 0.51
C TRP A 240 3.81 23.48 1.45
N GLN A 241 2.89 24.22 0.86
CA GLN A 241 1.81 24.88 1.58
C GLN A 241 0.56 24.00 1.54
N HIS A 242 0.05 23.66 2.70
CA HIS A 242 -1.23 22.99 2.85
C HIS A 242 -2.35 24.00 2.67
N VAL A 243 -3.28 23.69 1.79
CA VAL A 243 -4.42 24.55 1.45
C VAL A 243 -5.70 23.74 1.61
N ILE A 244 -6.68 24.32 2.31
CA ILE A 244 -8.04 23.81 2.36
C ILE A 244 -8.94 24.87 1.75
N ALA A 245 -9.64 24.54 0.67
CA ALA A 245 -10.58 25.41 -0.02
C ALA A 245 -12.00 24.85 0.10
N LEU A 246 -12.97 25.72 0.34
CA LEU A 246 -14.38 25.38 0.53
C LEU A 246 -15.22 25.84 -0.66
N PHE A 247 -16.24 25.05 -0.96
CA PHE A 247 -17.11 25.27 -2.12
C PHE A 247 -18.59 25.21 -1.74
N PRO A 248 -19.47 25.90 -2.51
CA PRO A 248 -20.89 25.90 -2.27
C PRO A 248 -21.55 24.53 -2.50
N ASP A 249 -20.99 23.73 -3.44
CA ASP A 249 -21.44 22.39 -3.76
C ASP A 249 -20.30 21.50 -4.26
N TYR A 250 -20.51 20.18 -4.23
CA TYR A 250 -19.51 19.20 -4.60
C TYR A 250 -19.13 19.19 -6.07
N PRO A 251 -20.08 19.38 -7.03
CA PRO A 251 -19.74 19.53 -8.44
C PRO A 251 -18.77 20.68 -8.73
N ALA A 252 -18.90 21.83 -8.05
CA ALA A 252 -17.97 22.96 -8.21
C ALA A 252 -16.57 22.61 -7.68
N ALA A 253 -16.47 21.95 -6.52
CA ALA A 253 -15.21 21.45 -5.96
C ALA A 253 -14.53 20.45 -6.91
N LEU A 254 -15.30 19.47 -7.42
CA LEU A 254 -14.80 18.43 -8.30
C LEU A 254 -14.31 18.98 -9.64
N GLN A 255 -15.07 19.92 -10.26
CA GLN A 255 -14.67 20.56 -11.51
C GLN A 255 -13.41 21.42 -11.31
N CYS A 256 -13.32 22.18 -10.22
CA CYS A 256 -12.13 22.95 -9.89
C CYS A 256 -10.89 22.05 -9.73
N ALA A 257 -11.02 20.93 -9.03
CA ALA A 257 -9.94 19.97 -8.85
C ALA A 257 -9.55 19.31 -10.19
N LEU A 258 -10.51 18.99 -11.06
CA LEU A 258 -10.24 18.49 -12.41
C LEU A 258 -9.43 19.49 -13.24
N ASP A 259 -9.84 20.77 -13.27
CA ASP A 259 -9.14 21.83 -14.00
C ASP A 259 -7.71 22.04 -13.47
N ILE A 260 -7.51 21.99 -12.15
CA ILE A 260 -6.19 22.05 -11.51
C ILE A 260 -5.36 20.83 -11.91
N GLY A 261 -5.90 19.62 -11.76
CA GLY A 261 -5.21 18.38 -12.09
C GLY A 261 -4.77 18.30 -13.55
N GLN A 262 -5.62 18.71 -14.49
CA GLN A 262 -5.27 18.80 -15.91
C GLN A 262 -4.09 19.75 -16.16
N ARG A 263 -4.07 20.92 -15.50
CA ARG A 263 -2.95 21.86 -15.61
C ARG A 263 -1.66 21.30 -15.04
N VAL A 264 -1.72 20.57 -13.92
CA VAL A 264 -0.55 19.90 -13.32
C VAL A 264 0.03 18.87 -14.29
N CYS A 265 -0.81 18.04 -14.91
CA CYS A 265 -0.37 16.99 -15.83
C CYS A 265 0.13 17.49 -17.18
N GLN A 266 -0.39 18.64 -17.67
CA GLN A 266 -0.05 19.15 -19.02
C GLN A 266 1.28 19.91 -19.10
N THR A 267 1.89 20.28 -17.99
CA THR A 267 3.06 21.17 -17.99
C THR A 267 4.31 20.48 -17.46
N ALA A 268 5.19 20.06 -18.36
CA ALA A 268 6.54 19.63 -18.03
C ALA A 268 7.37 20.70 -17.25
N ASN A 269 6.96 21.99 -17.33
CA ASN A 269 7.52 23.15 -16.63
C ASN A 269 6.45 23.95 -15.90
N GLY A 270 5.53 23.28 -15.22
CA GLY A 270 4.28 23.69 -14.60
C GLY A 270 4.14 25.13 -14.14
N SER A 271 3.18 25.84 -14.73
CA SER A 271 2.62 27.08 -14.15
C SER A 271 1.84 26.80 -12.85
N LEU A 272 1.62 25.54 -12.51
CA LEU A 272 0.90 25.10 -11.31
C LEU A 272 1.54 23.82 -10.76
N ASP A 273 2.19 23.92 -9.62
CA ASP A 273 2.88 22.83 -8.95
C ASP A 273 2.11 22.42 -7.70
N VAL A 274 1.45 21.26 -7.79
CA VAL A 274 0.60 20.67 -6.73
C VAL A 274 1.07 19.24 -6.47
N PHE A 275 1.25 18.91 -5.20
CA PHE A 275 1.78 17.62 -4.76
C PHE A 275 0.69 16.68 -4.25
N GLN A 276 -0.39 17.24 -3.71
CA GLN A 276 -1.60 16.54 -3.29
C GLN A 276 -2.82 17.32 -3.75
N LEU A 277 -3.85 16.62 -4.21
CA LEU A 277 -5.14 17.21 -4.57
C LEU A 277 -6.24 16.17 -4.31
N SER A 278 -7.10 16.48 -3.34
CA SER A 278 -8.22 15.62 -2.94
C SER A 278 -9.50 16.44 -2.84
N THR A 279 -10.65 15.83 -3.14
CA THR A 279 -11.96 16.44 -2.90
C THR A 279 -12.78 15.58 -1.96
N VAL A 280 -13.48 16.21 -1.03
CA VAL A 280 -14.42 15.54 -0.12
C VAL A 280 -15.75 16.25 -0.11
N GLU A 281 -16.83 15.48 -0.09
CA GLU A 281 -18.15 16.06 0.08
C GLU A 281 -18.43 16.46 1.52
N ARG A 282 -19.36 17.42 1.71
CA ARG A 282 -19.71 18.02 3.01
C ARG A 282 -20.09 17.03 4.10
N ARG A 283 -20.68 15.86 3.75
CA ARG A 283 -21.07 14.82 4.71
C ARG A 283 -19.89 14.06 5.32
N ILE A 284 -18.69 14.18 4.73
CA ILE A 284 -17.43 13.64 5.26
C ILE A 284 -16.76 14.64 6.21
N THR A 285 -16.91 15.95 5.96
CA THR A 285 -16.17 17.00 6.70
C THR A 285 -16.41 16.97 8.22
N PRO A 286 -17.56 16.52 8.77
CA PRO A 286 -17.74 16.37 10.22
C PRO A 286 -16.84 15.35 10.88
N TYR A 287 -16.26 14.40 10.12
CA TYR A 287 -15.34 13.39 10.66
C TYR A 287 -13.91 13.93 10.89
N TYR A 288 -13.55 15.09 10.33
CA TYR A 288 -12.22 15.67 10.52
C TYR A 288 -12.12 16.46 11.80
N ASP A 289 -11.70 15.78 12.87
CA ASP A 289 -11.43 16.43 14.16
C ASP A 289 -10.39 17.56 13.99
N GLY A 290 -10.60 18.67 14.71
CA GLY A 290 -9.75 19.86 14.62
C GLY A 290 -10.02 20.77 13.42
N LEU A 291 -10.77 20.31 12.41
CA LEU A 291 -11.14 21.11 11.23
C LEU A 291 -12.62 21.48 11.16
N ARG A 292 -13.49 20.90 11.95
CA ARG A 292 -14.95 21.04 11.87
C ARG A 292 -15.40 22.52 11.81
N GLU A 293 -14.89 23.37 12.67
CA GLU A 293 -15.23 24.81 12.67
C GLU A 293 -14.73 25.54 11.42
N ARG A 294 -13.65 25.07 10.82
CA ARG A 294 -13.08 25.63 9.60
C ARG A 294 -13.81 25.19 8.34
N LEU A 295 -14.27 23.95 8.32
CA LEU A 295 -14.95 23.33 7.18
C LEU A 295 -16.42 23.71 7.08
N GLN A 296 -17.09 24.03 8.21
CA GLN A 296 -18.46 24.57 8.25
C GLN A 296 -19.46 23.70 7.46
N ASP A 297 -19.30 22.38 7.47
CA ASP A 297 -20.12 21.40 6.72
C ASP A 297 -20.21 21.76 5.21
N GLN A 298 -19.11 22.27 4.62
CA GLN A 298 -19.01 22.59 3.20
C GLN A 298 -18.19 21.53 2.44
N ASP A 299 -18.42 21.43 1.15
CA ASP A 299 -17.61 20.62 0.26
C ASP A 299 -16.20 21.22 0.15
N ALA A 300 -15.16 20.39 0.08
CA ALA A 300 -13.80 20.88 0.24
C ALA A 300 -12.81 20.26 -0.75
N ILE A 301 -11.78 21.06 -1.08
CA ILE A 301 -10.51 20.59 -1.66
C ILE A 301 -9.44 20.66 -0.59
N PHE A 302 -8.67 19.58 -0.45
CA PHE A 302 -7.43 19.50 0.32
C PHE A 302 -6.25 19.41 -0.65
N ALA A 303 -5.27 20.29 -0.50
CA ALA A 303 -4.14 20.33 -1.41
C ALA A 303 -2.81 20.64 -0.72
N GLN A 304 -1.71 20.16 -1.32
CA GLN A 304 -0.35 20.67 -1.08
C GLN A 304 0.11 21.42 -2.33
N VAL A 305 0.42 22.68 -2.18
CA VAL A 305 0.72 23.60 -3.30
C VAL A 305 2.10 24.23 -3.07
N ALA A 306 2.93 24.28 -4.13
CA ALA A 306 4.21 24.97 -4.05
C ALA A 306 3.99 26.48 -3.81
N PRO A 307 4.85 27.16 -3.03
CA PRO A 307 4.71 28.60 -2.76
C PRO A 307 4.58 29.45 -4.02
N SER A 308 5.31 29.11 -5.08
CA SER A 308 5.25 29.80 -6.38
C SER A 308 3.91 29.65 -7.11
N SER A 309 3.13 28.64 -6.79
CA SER A 309 1.87 28.28 -7.44
C SER A 309 0.63 28.73 -6.67
N LEU A 310 0.77 29.23 -5.44
CA LEU A 310 -0.35 29.58 -4.57
C LEU A 310 -1.31 30.58 -5.23
N GLY A 311 -0.79 31.66 -5.82
CA GLY A 311 -1.62 32.68 -6.45
C GLY A 311 -2.48 32.13 -7.59
N THR A 312 -1.91 31.24 -8.41
CA THR A 312 -2.62 30.57 -9.50
C THR A 312 -3.66 29.59 -8.95
N PHE A 313 -3.31 28.81 -7.94
CA PHE A 313 -4.24 27.87 -7.28
C PHE A 313 -5.45 28.62 -6.70
N GLU A 314 -5.20 29.68 -5.92
CA GLU A 314 -6.27 30.49 -5.32
C GLU A 314 -7.14 31.19 -6.38
N ALA A 315 -6.57 31.57 -7.53
CA ALA A 315 -7.35 32.12 -8.64
C ALA A 315 -8.29 31.07 -9.24
N CYS A 316 -7.85 29.81 -9.39
CA CYS A 316 -8.71 28.69 -9.83
C CYS A 316 -9.86 28.47 -8.83
N VAL A 317 -9.55 28.43 -7.54
CA VAL A 317 -10.56 28.26 -6.47
C VAL A 317 -11.62 29.37 -6.54
N ARG A 318 -11.20 30.64 -6.61
CA ARG A 318 -12.14 31.78 -6.72
C ARG A 318 -12.97 31.77 -7.99
N ALA A 319 -12.38 31.40 -9.12
CA ALA A 319 -13.10 31.32 -10.40
C ALA A 319 -14.21 30.24 -10.37
N ALA A 320 -14.02 29.18 -9.59
CA ALA A 320 -15.02 28.13 -9.36
C ALA A 320 -16.00 28.45 -8.21
N GLY A 321 -16.02 29.69 -7.70
CA GLY A 321 -16.91 30.08 -6.61
C GLY A 321 -16.48 29.62 -5.21
N GLY A 322 -15.28 29.04 -5.09
CA GLY A 322 -14.73 28.60 -3.81
C GLY A 322 -13.96 29.70 -3.07
N ARG A 323 -13.58 29.41 -1.84
CA ARG A 323 -12.73 30.27 -0.99
C ARG A 323 -11.70 29.44 -0.23
N VAL A 324 -10.49 29.97 -0.03
CA VAL A 324 -9.49 29.37 0.83
C VAL A 324 -9.88 29.63 2.29
N ALA A 325 -10.00 28.55 3.07
CA ALA A 325 -10.34 28.59 4.50
C ALA A 325 -9.12 28.40 5.40
N VAL A 326 -8.15 27.58 4.96
CA VAL A 326 -6.92 27.27 5.68
C VAL A 326 -5.76 27.33 4.70
N ARG A 327 -4.63 27.91 5.14
CA ARG A 327 -3.35 27.89 4.41
C ARG A 327 -2.19 28.02 5.40
N GLY A 328 -1.14 27.23 5.19
CA GLY A 328 0.10 27.32 5.95
C GLY A 328 1.03 26.16 5.65
N SER A 329 2.27 26.24 6.10
CA SER A 329 3.19 25.12 6.18
C SER A 329 2.68 24.08 7.18
N GLU A 330 3.16 22.84 7.10
CA GLU A 330 2.80 21.80 8.07
C GLU A 330 3.05 22.25 9.52
N SER A 331 4.22 22.85 9.77
CA SER A 331 4.59 23.34 11.11
C SER A 331 3.68 24.46 11.63
N GLU A 332 3.24 25.36 10.76
CA GLU A 332 2.29 26.43 11.11
C GLU A 332 0.92 25.85 11.47
N LEU A 333 0.43 24.88 10.70
CA LEU A 333 -0.85 24.22 10.98
C LEU A 333 -0.80 23.46 12.29
N ILE A 334 0.23 22.68 12.53
CA ILE A 334 0.42 21.93 13.78
C ILE A 334 0.50 22.90 14.96
N ALA A 335 1.24 24.01 14.86
CA ALA A 335 1.31 25.03 15.89
C ALA A 335 -0.05 25.71 16.18
N ALA A 336 -0.92 25.79 15.16
CA ALA A 336 -2.29 26.29 15.27
C ALA A 336 -3.29 25.22 15.77
N GLY A 337 -2.84 23.99 16.05
CA GLY A 337 -3.70 22.86 16.44
C GLY A 337 -4.56 22.31 15.30
N LEU A 338 -4.16 22.56 14.05
CA LEU A 338 -4.88 22.09 12.85
C LEU A 338 -4.12 20.92 12.23
N PRO A 339 -4.81 19.85 11.78
CA PRO A 339 -4.16 18.79 11.03
C PRO A 339 -3.71 19.29 9.64
N PRO A 340 -2.57 18.81 9.13
CA PRO A 340 -2.16 19.03 7.75
C PRO A 340 -3.17 18.43 6.76
N ALA A 341 -3.23 18.95 5.54
CA ALA A 341 -4.12 18.44 4.48
C ALA A 341 -3.88 16.94 4.18
N THR A 342 -2.66 16.45 4.39
CA THR A 342 -2.27 15.04 4.24
C THR A 342 -2.97 14.11 5.21
N GLU A 343 -3.37 14.59 6.39
CA GLU A 343 -4.15 13.82 7.37
C GLU A 343 -5.64 13.68 7.00
N CYS A 344 -6.04 14.29 5.88
CA CYS A 344 -7.40 14.25 5.35
C CYS A 344 -7.44 13.65 3.93
N ALA A 345 -6.41 12.90 3.54
CA ALA A 345 -6.24 12.33 2.21
C ALA A 345 -6.16 10.80 2.26
N TYR A 346 -6.46 10.18 1.14
CA TYR A 346 -6.42 8.72 0.98
C TYR A 346 -7.16 8.00 2.12
N ASN A 347 -6.61 6.90 2.63
CA ASN A 347 -7.23 6.11 3.70
C ASN A 347 -7.24 6.80 5.08
N HIS A 348 -6.57 7.95 5.25
CA HIS A 348 -6.75 8.75 6.46
C HIS A 348 -8.17 9.31 6.58
N THR A 349 -8.85 9.63 5.47
CA THR A 349 -10.30 9.97 5.48
C THR A 349 -11.12 8.84 6.11
N THR A 350 -10.89 7.59 5.70
CA THR A 350 -11.55 6.42 6.30
C THR A 350 -11.18 6.28 7.78
N LEU A 351 -9.89 6.45 8.13
CA LEU A 351 -9.45 6.39 9.52
C LEU A 351 -10.14 7.44 10.39
N GLN A 352 -10.26 8.68 9.91
CA GLN A 352 -10.95 9.75 10.66
C GLN A 352 -12.42 9.38 10.90
N ALA A 353 -13.12 8.87 9.89
CA ALA A 353 -14.50 8.43 10.03
C ALA A 353 -14.63 7.29 11.04
N LEU A 354 -13.77 6.27 10.96
CA LEU A 354 -13.79 5.11 11.84
C LEU A 354 -13.46 5.41 13.32
N LYS A 355 -12.87 6.57 13.63
CA LYS A 355 -12.69 7.01 15.03
C LYS A 355 -14.03 7.28 15.75
N THR A 356 -15.02 7.73 15.01
CA THR A 356 -16.32 8.18 15.56
C THR A 356 -17.51 7.34 15.10
N ASP A 357 -17.41 6.73 13.92
CA ASP A 357 -18.47 5.92 13.32
C ASP A 357 -17.90 4.56 12.87
N ARG A 358 -18.20 3.51 13.65
CA ARG A 358 -17.79 2.13 13.35
C ARG A 358 -18.72 1.44 12.34
N GLY A 359 -19.80 2.07 11.95
CA GLY A 359 -20.74 1.59 10.94
C GLY A 359 -20.34 1.92 9.51
N VAL A 360 -19.17 2.56 9.30
CA VAL A 360 -18.67 2.85 7.96
C VAL A 360 -17.55 1.89 7.55
N THR A 361 -17.45 1.68 6.25
CA THR A 361 -16.30 1.09 5.57
C THR A 361 -15.99 1.94 4.33
N TYR A 362 -15.26 1.41 3.35
CA TYR A 362 -14.87 2.18 2.17
C TYR A 362 -14.74 1.27 0.94
N LEU A 363 -14.69 1.87 -0.23
CA LEU A 363 -14.25 1.22 -1.46
C LEU A 363 -13.01 1.92 -2.02
N GLN A 364 -12.33 1.28 -2.96
CA GLN A 364 -11.29 1.91 -3.78
C GLN A 364 -11.66 1.76 -5.25
N VAL A 365 -11.85 2.89 -5.90
CA VAL A 365 -12.42 2.99 -7.23
C VAL A 365 -11.48 3.77 -8.13
N ALA A 366 -11.15 3.25 -9.32
CA ALA A 366 -10.52 4.04 -10.37
C ALA A 366 -11.56 4.39 -11.43
N TYR A 367 -11.67 5.68 -11.72
CA TYR A 367 -12.61 6.18 -12.74
C TYR A 367 -12.07 6.00 -14.15
N PRO A 368 -12.95 5.90 -15.17
CA PRO A 368 -12.55 5.87 -16.57
C PRO A 368 -11.71 7.11 -16.95
N VAL A 369 -10.79 6.92 -17.89
CA VAL A 369 -10.01 8.00 -18.48
C VAL A 369 -10.49 8.22 -19.91
N PRO A 370 -10.90 9.47 -20.29
CA PRO A 370 -10.91 10.70 -19.49
C PRO A 370 -11.99 10.69 -18.40
N PHE A 371 -11.68 11.32 -17.26
CA PHE A 371 -12.61 11.44 -16.14
C PHE A 371 -13.78 12.38 -16.48
N ASP A 372 -15.02 11.92 -16.18
CA ASP A 372 -16.25 12.72 -16.38
C ASP A 372 -16.93 13.03 -15.03
N PRO A 373 -16.93 14.30 -14.58
CA PRO A 373 -17.60 14.69 -13.33
C PRO A 373 -19.10 14.42 -13.30
N ARG A 374 -19.75 14.33 -14.48
CA ARG A 374 -21.20 14.03 -14.57
C ARG A 374 -21.53 12.63 -14.09
N LEU A 375 -20.58 11.68 -14.27
CA LEU A 375 -20.72 10.33 -13.74
C LEU A 375 -20.79 10.36 -12.21
N VAL A 376 -19.93 11.14 -11.56
CA VAL A 376 -19.96 11.30 -10.10
C VAL A 376 -21.26 11.92 -9.63
N ALA A 377 -21.79 12.93 -10.33
CA ALA A 377 -23.08 13.53 -9.99
C ALA A 377 -24.22 12.49 -10.04
N ALA A 378 -24.27 11.66 -11.08
CA ALA A 378 -25.26 10.58 -11.20
C ALA A 378 -25.11 9.52 -10.09
N GLN A 379 -23.88 9.21 -9.70
CA GLN A 379 -23.58 8.29 -8.59
C GLN A 379 -24.03 8.88 -7.24
N CYS A 380 -23.78 10.18 -6.99
CA CYS A 380 -24.27 10.85 -5.78
C CYS A 380 -25.80 10.81 -5.67
N GLU A 381 -26.51 11.02 -6.78
CA GLU A 381 -27.98 10.91 -6.81
C GLU A 381 -28.46 9.47 -6.56
N ARG A 382 -27.80 8.49 -7.19
CA ARG A 382 -28.16 7.06 -7.08
C ARG A 382 -27.90 6.48 -5.70
N PHE A 383 -26.74 6.76 -5.11
CA PHE A 383 -26.34 6.18 -3.85
C PHE A 383 -26.84 6.96 -2.62
N GLY A 384 -27.18 8.24 -2.79
CA GLY A 384 -27.72 9.06 -1.69
C GLY A 384 -26.80 9.07 -0.46
N ASP A 385 -27.35 8.71 0.69
CA ASP A 385 -26.63 8.69 1.96
C ASP A 385 -25.80 7.41 2.20
N GLU A 386 -25.91 6.43 1.31
CA GLU A 386 -25.22 5.16 1.44
C GLU A 386 -23.73 5.28 1.14
N VAL A 387 -23.35 6.15 0.18
CA VAL A 387 -21.99 6.38 -0.26
C VAL A 387 -21.64 7.86 -0.17
N LEU A 388 -20.55 8.18 0.52
CA LEU A 388 -20.06 9.55 0.68
C LEU A 388 -18.77 9.72 -0.15
N MET A 389 -18.78 10.70 -1.07
CA MET A 389 -17.73 10.81 -2.09
C MET A 389 -16.46 11.49 -1.60
N HIS A 390 -15.33 10.83 -1.85
CA HIS A 390 -13.98 11.32 -1.63
C HIS A 390 -13.12 10.92 -2.83
N HIS A 391 -12.49 11.91 -3.51
CA HIS A 391 -11.66 11.64 -4.68
C HIS A 391 -10.23 12.11 -4.47
N GLU A 392 -9.30 11.35 -5.05
CA GLU A 392 -7.86 11.62 -5.12
C GLU A 392 -7.45 11.79 -6.58
N PHE A 393 -6.78 12.90 -6.86
CA PHE A 393 -6.27 13.19 -8.19
C PHE A 393 -4.82 12.74 -8.30
N SER A 394 -4.54 11.91 -9.28
CA SER A 394 -3.23 11.31 -9.54
C SER A 394 -2.90 11.39 -11.02
N GLN A 395 -1.73 10.91 -11.37
CA GLN A 395 -1.30 10.71 -12.75
C GLN A 395 -0.87 9.25 -12.92
N ALA A 396 -1.21 8.62 -14.04
CA ALA A 396 -0.74 7.29 -14.40
C ALA A 396 -0.39 7.29 -15.89
N GLY A 397 0.82 6.85 -16.23
CA GLY A 397 1.30 6.86 -17.62
C GLY A 397 1.27 8.25 -18.28
N GLY A 398 1.38 9.33 -17.51
CA GLY A 398 1.32 10.71 -17.99
C GLY A 398 -0.10 11.27 -18.16
N ALA A 399 -1.16 10.49 -17.89
CA ALA A 399 -2.55 10.95 -17.97
C ALA A 399 -3.12 11.20 -16.56
N LEU A 400 -3.94 12.28 -16.43
CA LEU A 400 -4.68 12.50 -15.19
C LEU A 400 -5.64 11.33 -14.95
N THR A 401 -5.51 10.73 -13.78
CA THR A 401 -6.32 9.61 -13.32
C THR A 401 -6.95 9.99 -11.98
N VAL A 402 -8.25 9.75 -11.85
CA VAL A 402 -8.99 10.04 -10.62
C VAL A 402 -9.36 8.74 -9.94
N PHE A 403 -8.95 8.62 -8.68
CA PHE A 403 -9.37 7.54 -7.80
C PHE A 403 -10.41 8.06 -6.82
N ALA A 404 -11.32 7.21 -6.38
CA ALA A 404 -12.16 7.52 -5.24
C ALA A 404 -11.91 6.51 -4.10
N LEU A 405 -11.96 7.03 -2.89
CA LEU A 405 -12.01 6.25 -1.65
C LEU A 405 -13.29 6.64 -0.89
N PRO A 406 -14.47 6.36 -1.49
CA PRO A 406 -15.72 6.75 -0.89
C PRO A 406 -15.94 6.01 0.42
N LEU A 407 -16.50 6.71 1.42
CA LEU A 407 -16.99 6.06 2.62
C LEU A 407 -18.33 5.40 2.33
N VAL A 408 -18.52 4.18 2.80
CA VAL A 408 -19.74 3.39 2.64
C VAL A 408 -20.34 3.15 4.01
N ARG A 409 -21.63 3.46 4.18
CA ARG A 409 -22.38 3.01 5.34
C ARG A 409 -22.68 1.53 5.19
N TYR A 410 -22.03 0.74 6.03
CA TYR A 410 -22.04 -0.71 5.92
C TYR A 410 -23.25 -1.33 6.59
N PHE A 411 -23.99 -2.16 5.89
CA PHE A 411 -25.06 -3.00 6.42
C PHE A 411 -24.65 -4.47 6.41
N ASP A 412 -24.28 -4.98 5.24
CA ASP A 412 -23.85 -6.36 5.06
C ASP A 412 -22.99 -6.53 3.79
N GLU A 413 -22.50 -7.72 3.59
CA GLU A 413 -21.64 -8.06 2.46
C GLU A 413 -22.39 -8.05 1.12
N SER A 414 -23.70 -8.31 1.11
CA SER A 414 -24.52 -8.25 -0.12
C SER A 414 -24.58 -6.82 -0.65
N GLN A 415 -24.82 -5.84 0.24
CA GLN A 415 -24.78 -4.42 -0.10
C GLN A 415 -23.45 -4.02 -0.72
N LEU A 416 -22.32 -4.44 -0.14
CA LEU A 416 -21.00 -4.13 -0.72
C LEU A 416 -20.85 -4.68 -2.13
N ARG A 417 -21.27 -5.92 -2.37
CA ARG A 417 -21.26 -6.52 -3.72
C ARG A 417 -22.12 -5.76 -4.71
N ASP A 418 -23.31 -5.33 -4.30
CA ASP A 418 -24.22 -4.55 -5.15
C ASP A 418 -23.63 -3.17 -5.49
N LEU A 419 -22.97 -2.52 -4.53
CA LEU A 419 -22.25 -1.25 -4.75
C LEU A 419 -21.07 -1.45 -5.71
N ILE A 420 -20.23 -2.46 -5.50
CA ILE A 420 -19.11 -2.80 -6.39
C ILE A 420 -19.64 -3.02 -7.81
N ALA A 421 -20.65 -3.87 -7.98
CA ALA A 421 -21.25 -4.13 -9.29
C ALA A 421 -21.83 -2.86 -9.95
N SER A 422 -22.38 -1.94 -9.16
CA SER A 422 -22.90 -0.67 -9.65
C SER A 422 -21.79 0.26 -10.16
N PHE A 423 -20.64 0.37 -9.48
CA PHE A 423 -19.48 1.11 -9.95
C PHE A 423 -18.88 0.48 -11.21
N GLU A 424 -18.77 -0.86 -11.25
CA GLU A 424 -18.28 -1.59 -12.43
C GLU A 424 -19.18 -1.40 -13.65
N ALA A 425 -20.50 -1.38 -13.46
CA ALA A 425 -21.48 -1.08 -14.53
C ALA A 425 -21.31 0.33 -15.10
N ASP A 426 -20.82 1.28 -14.31
CA ASP A 426 -20.43 2.63 -14.73
C ASP A 426 -19.08 2.68 -15.45
N GLY A 427 -18.39 1.55 -15.62
CA GLY A 427 -17.05 1.46 -16.24
C GLY A 427 -15.89 1.78 -15.30
N CYS A 428 -16.14 1.89 -14.00
CA CYS A 428 -15.09 2.04 -12.99
C CYS A 428 -14.38 0.69 -12.76
N LEU A 429 -13.10 0.77 -12.37
CA LEU A 429 -12.35 -0.40 -11.90
C LEU A 429 -12.31 -0.40 -10.38
N ILE A 430 -12.52 -1.57 -9.77
CA ILE A 430 -12.51 -1.71 -8.31
C ILE A 430 -11.23 -2.41 -7.84
N PHE A 431 -10.57 -1.78 -6.86
CA PHE A 431 -9.60 -2.44 -5.98
C PHE A 431 -10.40 -2.89 -4.75
N ASP A 432 -10.83 -4.14 -4.73
CA ASP A 432 -11.72 -4.58 -3.66
C ASP A 432 -10.99 -4.62 -2.30
N PRO A 433 -11.28 -3.70 -1.34
CA PRO A 433 -10.63 -3.69 -0.05
C PRO A 433 -11.22 -4.69 0.95
N HIS A 434 -12.13 -5.55 0.50
CA HIS A 434 -12.81 -6.55 1.31
C HIS A 434 -12.32 -7.97 1.03
N THR A 435 -11.20 -8.11 0.31
CA THR A 435 -10.55 -9.38 0.01
C THR A 435 -9.05 -9.32 0.29
N TRP A 436 -8.45 -10.46 0.62
CA TRP A 436 -6.99 -10.63 0.73
C TRP A 436 -6.36 -11.18 -0.55
N VAL A 437 -7.16 -11.49 -1.57
CA VAL A 437 -6.70 -12.06 -2.84
C VAL A 437 -6.11 -10.96 -3.70
N LEU A 438 -4.86 -11.16 -4.15
CA LEU A 438 -4.09 -10.17 -4.90
C LEU A 438 -4.78 -9.73 -6.19
N GLU A 439 -5.37 -10.67 -6.93
CA GLU A 439 -6.02 -10.40 -8.20
C GLU A 439 -7.27 -9.52 -8.02
N ASP A 440 -8.02 -9.68 -6.95
CA ASP A 440 -9.23 -8.89 -6.69
C ASP A 440 -8.89 -7.55 -6.04
N GLY A 441 -8.04 -7.58 -5.00
CA GLY A 441 -7.62 -6.38 -4.28
C GLY A 441 -6.70 -5.46 -5.08
N GLY A 442 -5.98 -5.99 -6.08
CA GLY A 442 -4.95 -5.30 -6.83
C GLY A 442 -5.39 -4.70 -8.16
N MET A 443 -6.68 -4.59 -8.48
CA MET A 443 -7.18 -4.23 -9.83
C MET A 443 -6.65 -5.15 -10.93
N LYS A 444 -6.31 -6.36 -10.62
CA LYS A 444 -5.62 -7.24 -11.53
C LYS A 444 -6.51 -8.41 -11.94
N GLN A 445 -6.47 -8.67 -13.19
CA GLN A 445 -6.53 -10.04 -13.67
C GLN A 445 -5.23 -10.74 -13.32
N VAL A 446 -5.09 -12.04 -13.60
CA VAL A 446 -3.86 -12.77 -13.37
C VAL A 446 -2.68 -12.06 -14.05
N ASP A 447 -1.69 -11.65 -13.25
CA ASP A 447 -0.44 -11.09 -13.76
C ASP A 447 0.53 -12.23 -14.09
N GLU A 448 0.60 -12.59 -15.39
CA GLU A 448 1.41 -13.71 -15.87
C GLU A 448 2.92 -13.50 -15.62
N LEU A 449 3.40 -12.25 -15.62
CA LEU A 449 4.80 -11.93 -15.31
C LEU A 449 5.12 -12.25 -13.85
N GLN A 450 4.23 -11.84 -12.94
CA GLN A 450 4.36 -12.13 -11.51
C GLN A 450 4.23 -13.63 -11.23
N LEU A 451 3.26 -14.31 -11.85
CA LEU A 451 3.06 -15.75 -11.67
C LEU A 451 4.26 -16.57 -12.19
N ALA A 452 4.83 -16.18 -13.36
CA ALA A 452 6.02 -16.80 -13.89
C ALA A 452 7.23 -16.60 -12.96
N PHE A 453 7.39 -15.40 -12.41
CA PHE A 453 8.48 -15.12 -11.47
C PHE A 453 8.27 -15.86 -10.14
N LYS A 454 7.04 -15.95 -9.62
CA LYS A 454 6.73 -16.75 -8.43
C LYS A 454 7.16 -18.21 -8.58
N ARG A 455 6.88 -18.83 -9.74
CA ARG A 455 7.32 -20.21 -10.01
C ARG A 455 8.83 -20.39 -9.94
N GLN A 456 9.60 -19.34 -10.24
CA GLN A 456 11.07 -19.35 -10.16
C GLN A 456 11.56 -19.03 -8.74
N ALA A 457 11.06 -17.93 -8.18
CA ALA A 457 11.55 -17.37 -6.93
C ALA A 457 10.99 -18.08 -5.69
N ASP A 458 9.88 -18.80 -5.81
CA ASP A 458 9.21 -19.52 -4.73
C ASP A 458 8.53 -20.80 -5.27
N PRO A 459 9.30 -21.77 -5.79
CA PRO A 459 8.75 -22.94 -6.45
C PRO A 459 7.86 -23.80 -5.54
N MET A 460 8.07 -23.73 -4.23
CA MET A 460 7.25 -24.43 -3.25
C MET A 460 6.01 -23.64 -2.80
N GLY A 461 5.86 -22.36 -3.15
CA GLY A 461 4.72 -21.54 -2.75
C GLY A 461 4.65 -21.24 -1.26
N LEU A 462 5.81 -21.12 -0.60
CA LEU A 462 5.90 -20.85 0.84
C LEU A 462 5.72 -19.37 1.19
N MET A 463 5.91 -18.47 0.20
CA MET A 463 5.75 -17.03 0.43
C MET A 463 4.30 -16.61 0.43
N ASN A 464 3.84 -16.17 1.59
CA ASN A 464 2.51 -15.61 1.84
C ASN A 464 1.40 -16.44 1.14
N PRO A 465 1.29 -17.75 1.40
CA PRO A 465 0.38 -18.63 0.70
C PRO A 465 -1.08 -18.26 0.91
N GLY A 466 -1.95 -18.54 -0.09
CA GLY A 466 -3.38 -18.22 -0.08
C GLY A 466 -3.70 -16.78 -0.51
N LYS A 467 -2.70 -16.00 -0.97
CA LYS A 467 -2.90 -14.62 -1.48
C LYS A 467 -2.97 -14.52 -2.99
N VAL A 468 -2.60 -15.56 -3.74
CA VAL A 468 -2.56 -15.57 -5.21
C VAL A 468 -3.49 -16.66 -5.72
N ARG A 469 -4.66 -16.25 -6.24
CA ARG A 469 -5.69 -17.16 -6.79
C ARG A 469 -5.11 -18.05 -7.90
N ALA A 470 -4.40 -17.46 -8.84
CA ALA A 470 -3.84 -18.21 -9.96
C ALA A 470 -2.81 -19.25 -9.54
N TRP A 471 -2.09 -19.06 -8.43
CA TRP A 471 -1.22 -20.09 -7.87
C TRP A 471 -2.04 -21.25 -7.29
N ASP A 472 -3.04 -20.94 -6.50
CA ASP A 472 -3.88 -21.95 -5.85
C ASP A 472 -4.60 -22.82 -6.89
N GLU A 473 -5.22 -22.19 -7.91
CA GLU A 473 -5.97 -22.88 -8.96
C GLU A 473 -5.07 -23.65 -9.93
N ARG A 474 -4.00 -23.01 -10.44
CA ARG A 474 -3.21 -23.54 -11.56
C ARG A 474 -2.05 -24.45 -11.11
N VAL A 475 -1.56 -24.27 -9.88
CA VAL A 475 -0.42 -25.03 -9.35
C VAL A 475 -0.86 -26.04 -8.29
N LEU A 476 -1.72 -25.64 -7.34
CA LEU A 476 -2.19 -26.52 -6.30
C LEU A 476 -3.45 -27.29 -6.67
N GLY A 477 -4.22 -26.83 -7.66
CA GLY A 477 -5.50 -27.42 -8.08
C GLY A 477 -6.58 -27.33 -6.99
N ILE A 478 -6.55 -26.25 -6.18
CA ILE A 478 -7.54 -25.95 -5.14
C ILE A 478 -8.24 -24.63 -5.49
N PRO A 479 -9.49 -24.38 -5.01
CA PRO A 479 -10.14 -23.10 -5.21
C PRO A 479 -9.30 -21.95 -4.63
N GLY A 480 -9.10 -20.89 -5.41
CA GLY A 480 -8.35 -19.71 -4.95
C GLY A 480 -9.14 -18.89 -3.93
N GLY A 481 -8.42 -18.26 -2.98
CA GLY A 481 -9.03 -17.40 -1.95
C GLY A 481 -9.82 -18.12 -0.88
N THR A 482 -9.63 -19.42 -0.72
CA THR A 482 -10.19 -20.20 0.42
C THR A 482 -9.24 -20.17 1.63
N LEU A 483 -9.81 -20.04 2.84
CA LEU A 483 -9.11 -20.07 4.13
C LEU A 483 -9.11 -21.47 4.74
#